data_bb1e062d7200fd3d819cb3424f9484b8
#
_entry.id   bb1e062d7200fd3d819cb3424f9484b8
#
_cell.length_a   1.000
_cell.length_b   1.000
_cell.length_c   1.000
_cell.angle_alpha   90.00
_cell.angle_beta   90.00
_cell.angle_gamma   90.00
#
_symmetry.space_group_name_H-M   'P 1'
#
loop_
_entity.id
_entity.type
_entity.pdbx_description
1 polymer ?
#
loop_
_entity_poly.entity_id
_entity_poly.type
_entity_poly.pdbx_seq_one_letter_code
_entity_poly.pdbx_strand_id
1 'polypeptide(L)'
;MTDVIRSGSLNNIESIEFEQQCLEKARETDDAYGGESQHNEEVISLGSLGNAYHSQGEYHLAIEFYQQWLDIARERGDRLGEAKSLSGLGNAYQSLGKYQRAIELYHQWLSITRKIGDCTGEGICLGSLGNTYECLGKYEQAIEFYQQWLSITKKIGDWTGECICLGSLGNTYESLGHYQPAIEFYQQWLGLARFISDRNGQAMALSGLGSAYKALGQYQMAFEFHQHSLKIRRDLDDRNGEANAWFNLGLVLEKINRESEALDAFCNAREIYHAMGLDASLQDCNHAIELLSQNLASAASVFWFERWLSHLSQLIKTGSKQ
;
A
#
# COMPACT_ATOMS: atom_id res chain seq x y z
N MET A 1 9.69 -15.30 15.88
CA MET A 1 8.52 -14.86 15.07
C MET A 1 7.23 -15.56 15.48
N THR A 2 7.20 -16.82 15.77
CA THR A 2 6.01 -17.58 16.25
C THR A 2 5.43 -17.06 17.57
N ASP A 3 6.22 -16.50 18.47
CA ASP A 3 5.74 -16.03 19.78
C ASP A 3 5.10 -14.63 19.71
N VAL A 4 5.56 -13.76 18.78
CA VAL A 4 4.95 -12.42 18.57
C VAL A 4 3.61 -12.54 17.86
N ILE A 5 3.47 -13.46 16.91
CA ILE A 5 2.20 -13.74 16.23
C ILE A 5 1.20 -14.39 17.21
N ARG A 6 1.68 -15.28 18.09
CA ARG A 6 0.86 -15.90 19.14
C ARG A 6 0.40 -14.91 20.20
N SER A 7 1.25 -13.96 20.62
CA SER A 7 0.86 -12.94 21.60
C SER A 7 -0.16 -11.93 21.00
N GLY A 8 -0.01 -11.54 19.74
CA GLY A 8 -0.98 -10.67 19.06
C GLY A 8 -2.34 -11.33 18.86
N SER A 9 -2.37 -12.64 18.53
CA SER A 9 -3.64 -13.38 18.37
C SER A 9 -4.33 -13.66 19.71
N LEU A 10 -3.58 -13.92 20.78
CA LEU A 10 -4.13 -14.10 22.13
C LEU A 10 -4.75 -12.80 22.65
N ASN A 11 -4.07 -11.67 22.49
CA ASN A 11 -4.62 -10.36 22.87
C ASN A 11 -5.90 -10.00 22.09
N ASN A 12 -6.00 -10.40 20.82
CA ASN A 12 -7.20 -10.18 20.02
C ASN A 12 -8.38 -11.08 20.42
N ILE A 13 -8.13 -12.32 20.80
CA ILE A 13 -9.17 -13.25 21.26
C ILE A 13 -9.73 -12.78 22.62
N GLU A 14 -8.86 -12.46 23.57
CA GLU A 14 -9.26 -11.92 24.86
C GLU A 14 -10.05 -10.59 24.72
N SER A 15 -9.68 -9.75 23.76
CA SER A 15 -10.41 -8.51 23.47
C SER A 15 -11.80 -8.79 22.91
N ILE A 16 -11.96 -9.76 22.01
CA ILE A 16 -13.27 -10.13 21.46
C ILE A 16 -14.17 -10.72 22.55
N GLU A 17 -13.64 -11.63 23.36
CA GLU A 17 -14.41 -12.22 24.47
C GLU A 17 -14.87 -11.14 25.47
N PHE A 18 -14.03 -10.19 25.78
CA PHE A 18 -14.37 -9.06 26.63
C PHE A 18 -15.47 -8.19 26.01
N GLU A 19 -15.36 -7.81 24.74
CA GLU A 19 -16.38 -7.02 24.04
C GLU A 19 -17.71 -7.77 23.89
N GLN A 20 -17.68 -9.09 23.70
CA GLN A 20 -18.89 -9.91 23.69
C GLN A 20 -19.60 -9.90 25.06
N GLN A 21 -18.85 -10.03 26.16
CA GLN A 21 -19.39 -9.93 27.51
C GLN A 21 -19.96 -8.54 27.79
N CYS A 22 -19.30 -7.47 27.31
CA CYS A 22 -19.82 -6.11 27.40
C CYS A 22 -21.15 -5.96 26.64
N LEU A 23 -21.24 -6.52 25.45
CA LEU A 23 -22.45 -6.50 24.63
C LEU A 23 -23.61 -7.25 25.31
N GLU A 24 -23.36 -8.46 25.82
CA GLU A 24 -24.37 -9.24 26.55
C GLU A 24 -24.88 -8.48 27.76
N LYS A 25 -23.97 -7.91 28.56
CA LYS A 25 -24.33 -7.12 29.74
C LYS A 25 -25.13 -5.87 29.38
N ALA A 26 -24.76 -5.17 28.30
CA ALA A 26 -25.48 -3.99 27.82
C ALA A 26 -26.93 -4.36 27.43
N ARG A 27 -27.14 -5.50 26.79
CA ARG A 27 -28.47 -6.00 26.39
C ARG A 27 -29.32 -6.45 27.57
N GLU A 28 -28.74 -7.18 28.52
CA GLU A 28 -29.47 -7.62 29.75
C GLU A 28 -29.95 -6.43 30.59
N THR A 29 -29.20 -5.37 30.62
CA THR A 29 -29.54 -4.18 31.41
C THR A 29 -30.53 -3.25 30.69
N ASP A 30 -30.59 -3.27 29.36
CA ASP A 30 -31.56 -2.50 28.58
C ASP A 30 -32.99 -2.98 28.78
N ASP A 31 -33.19 -4.27 28.91
CA ASP A 31 -34.49 -4.88 29.24
C ASP A 31 -35.01 -4.45 30.65
N ALA A 32 -34.11 -4.02 31.52
CA ALA A 32 -34.46 -3.73 32.91
C ALA A 32 -34.64 -2.22 33.23
N TYR A 33 -33.90 -1.31 32.58
CA TYR A 33 -33.84 0.11 33.02
C TYR A 33 -33.68 1.15 31.90
N GLY A 34 -33.67 0.77 30.60
CA GLY A 34 -33.73 1.62 29.42
C GLY A 34 -33.10 3.04 29.50
N GLY A 35 -31.80 3.18 29.76
CA GLY A 35 -31.15 4.49 29.89
C GLY A 35 -30.19 4.81 28.72
N GLU A 36 -30.10 6.08 28.33
CA GLU A 36 -29.20 6.57 27.25
C GLU A 36 -27.74 6.11 27.40
N SER A 37 -27.26 5.93 28.64
CA SER A 37 -25.89 5.49 28.93
C SER A 37 -25.59 4.06 28.47
N GLN A 38 -26.52 3.15 28.65
CA GLN A 38 -26.36 1.72 28.39
C GLN A 38 -26.45 1.42 26.92
N HIS A 39 -27.28 2.13 26.20
CA HIS A 39 -27.39 2.08 24.75
C HIS A 39 -26.12 2.55 24.05
N ASN A 40 -25.38 3.47 24.64
CA ASN A 40 -24.07 3.89 24.15
C ASN A 40 -23.04 2.75 24.30
N GLU A 41 -23.12 1.96 25.37
CA GLU A 41 -22.24 0.80 25.59
C GLU A 41 -22.50 -0.28 24.53
N GLU A 42 -23.78 -0.59 24.22
CA GLU A 42 -24.12 -1.55 23.14
C GLU A 42 -23.55 -1.12 21.79
N VAL A 43 -23.75 0.13 21.39
CA VAL A 43 -23.24 0.68 20.11
C VAL A 43 -21.71 0.65 20.06
N ILE A 44 -21.03 0.98 21.17
CA ILE A 44 -19.57 0.93 21.25
C ILE A 44 -19.08 -0.51 21.09
N SER A 45 -19.66 -1.47 21.81
CA SER A 45 -19.28 -2.87 21.72
C SER A 45 -19.54 -3.46 20.33
N LEU A 46 -20.67 -3.12 19.67
CA LEU A 46 -20.94 -3.55 18.29
C LEU A 46 -19.89 -3.02 17.31
N GLY A 47 -19.50 -1.76 17.44
CA GLY A 47 -18.45 -1.15 16.63
C GLY A 47 -17.08 -1.81 16.86
N SER A 48 -16.71 -2.03 18.12
CA SER A 48 -15.46 -2.69 18.52
C SER A 48 -15.39 -4.14 17.99
N LEU A 49 -16.48 -4.91 18.14
CA LEU A 49 -16.58 -6.28 17.62
C LEU A 49 -16.47 -6.32 16.10
N GLY A 50 -17.18 -5.42 15.41
CA GLY A 50 -17.08 -5.28 13.96
C GLY A 50 -15.63 -5.04 13.51
N ASN A 51 -14.92 -4.11 14.16
CA ASN A 51 -13.52 -3.82 13.88
C ASN A 51 -12.60 -5.00 14.19
N ALA A 52 -12.80 -5.68 15.33
CA ALA A 52 -11.99 -6.82 15.74
C ALA A 52 -12.13 -8.00 14.76
N TYR A 53 -13.36 -8.35 14.37
CA TYR A 53 -13.60 -9.39 13.37
C TYR A 53 -13.07 -9.01 11.99
N HIS A 54 -13.22 -7.74 11.60
CA HIS A 54 -12.64 -7.26 10.33
C HIS A 54 -11.11 -7.41 10.32
N SER A 55 -10.44 -7.08 11.41
CA SER A 55 -8.98 -7.19 11.52
C SER A 55 -8.48 -8.65 11.50
N GLN A 56 -9.32 -9.61 11.89
CA GLN A 56 -9.05 -11.05 11.80
C GLN A 56 -9.36 -11.65 10.43
N GLY A 57 -9.93 -10.86 9.51
CA GLY A 57 -10.38 -11.36 8.20
C GLY A 57 -11.75 -12.03 8.22
N GLU A 58 -12.43 -12.04 9.37
CA GLU A 58 -13.77 -12.61 9.55
C GLU A 58 -14.84 -11.60 9.09
N TYR A 59 -14.78 -11.22 7.82
CA TYR A 59 -15.58 -10.14 7.26
C TYR A 59 -17.09 -10.36 7.34
N HIS A 60 -17.55 -11.61 7.32
CA HIS A 60 -18.98 -11.90 7.45
C HIS A 60 -19.50 -11.57 8.85
N LEU A 61 -18.76 -11.91 9.90
CA LEU A 61 -19.10 -11.55 11.27
C LEU A 61 -19.00 -10.03 11.48
N ALA A 62 -17.99 -9.39 10.92
CA ALA A 62 -17.87 -7.93 10.97
C ALA A 62 -19.10 -7.24 10.36
N ILE A 63 -19.61 -7.74 9.22
CA ILE A 63 -20.83 -7.22 8.58
C ILE A 63 -22.04 -7.36 9.50
N GLU A 64 -22.20 -8.49 10.19
CA GLU A 64 -23.32 -8.71 11.11
C GLU A 64 -23.31 -7.70 12.25
N PHE A 65 -22.17 -7.43 12.85
CA PHE A 65 -22.05 -6.44 13.94
C PHE A 65 -22.24 -5.01 13.44
N TYR A 66 -21.64 -4.63 12.32
CA TYR A 66 -21.85 -3.31 11.75
C TYR A 66 -23.30 -3.08 11.29
N GLN A 67 -23.99 -4.12 10.83
CA GLN A 67 -25.40 -4.01 10.46
C GLN A 67 -26.28 -3.76 11.70
N GLN A 68 -26.06 -4.48 12.80
CA GLN A 68 -26.78 -4.21 14.07
C GLN A 68 -26.51 -2.78 14.55
N TRP A 69 -25.27 -2.31 14.49
CA TRP A 69 -24.95 -0.91 14.80
C TRP A 69 -25.71 0.06 13.90
N LEU A 70 -25.74 -0.19 12.60
CA LEU A 70 -26.45 0.66 11.64
C LEU A 70 -27.95 0.76 11.97
N ASP A 71 -28.57 -0.37 12.29
CA ASP A 71 -30.00 -0.43 12.60
C ASP A 71 -30.33 0.38 13.87
N ILE A 72 -29.55 0.22 14.93
CA ILE A 72 -29.68 1.00 16.16
C ILE A 72 -29.44 2.50 15.89
N ALA A 73 -28.40 2.86 15.13
CA ALA A 73 -28.11 4.26 14.81
C ALA A 73 -29.25 4.93 14.03
N ARG A 74 -29.90 4.19 13.11
CA ARG A 74 -31.06 4.67 12.34
C ARG A 74 -32.28 4.86 13.21
N GLU A 75 -32.61 3.89 14.06
CA GLU A 75 -33.73 3.97 15.00
C GLU A 75 -33.64 5.20 15.91
N ARG A 76 -32.42 5.55 16.31
CA ARG A 76 -32.18 6.70 17.21
C ARG A 76 -31.95 8.02 16.47
N GLY A 77 -31.82 8.00 15.15
CA GLY A 77 -31.45 9.18 14.39
C GLY A 77 -30.01 9.65 14.64
N ASP A 78 -29.13 8.76 15.15
CA ASP A 78 -27.69 9.03 15.33
C ASP A 78 -26.99 9.02 13.98
N ARG A 79 -26.90 10.21 13.39
CA ARG A 79 -26.27 10.38 12.06
C ARG A 79 -24.78 10.07 12.05
N LEU A 80 -24.09 10.32 13.16
CA LEU A 80 -22.66 10.01 13.24
C LEU A 80 -22.43 8.48 13.36
N GLY A 81 -23.22 7.81 14.19
CA GLY A 81 -23.21 6.35 14.30
C GLY A 81 -23.59 5.68 12.97
N GLU A 82 -24.62 6.21 12.26
CA GLU A 82 -24.99 5.74 10.93
C GLU A 82 -23.83 5.89 9.93
N ALA A 83 -23.14 7.02 9.92
CA ALA A 83 -21.98 7.24 9.06
C ALA A 83 -20.84 6.25 9.35
N LYS A 84 -20.50 6.04 10.62
CA LYS A 84 -19.43 5.13 11.04
C LYS A 84 -19.75 3.66 10.73
N SER A 85 -20.98 3.22 10.99
CA SER A 85 -21.40 1.84 10.68
C SER A 85 -21.42 1.57 9.19
N LEU A 86 -21.86 2.53 8.35
CA LEU A 86 -21.78 2.44 6.89
C LEU A 86 -20.35 2.38 6.38
N SER A 87 -19.42 3.11 7.00
CA SER A 87 -17.98 3.02 6.72
C SER A 87 -17.45 1.62 6.99
N GLY A 88 -17.75 1.05 8.16
CA GLY A 88 -17.34 -0.31 8.53
C GLY A 88 -17.90 -1.37 7.58
N LEU A 89 -19.21 -1.28 7.26
CA LEU A 89 -19.85 -2.15 6.28
C LEU A 89 -19.20 -2.05 4.90
N GLY A 90 -18.96 -0.83 4.43
CA GLY A 90 -18.29 -0.59 3.15
C GLY A 90 -16.92 -1.24 3.09
N ASN A 91 -16.11 -1.05 4.11
CA ASN A 91 -14.78 -1.64 4.21
C ASN A 91 -14.84 -3.18 4.24
N ALA A 92 -15.76 -3.78 4.99
CA ALA A 92 -15.92 -5.23 5.04
C ALA A 92 -16.36 -5.82 3.70
N TYR A 93 -17.28 -5.16 2.99
CA TYR A 93 -17.67 -5.57 1.64
C TYR A 93 -16.55 -5.38 0.62
N GLN A 94 -15.74 -4.33 0.74
CA GLN A 94 -14.56 -4.12 -0.09
C GLN A 94 -13.54 -5.24 0.12
N SER A 95 -13.26 -5.61 1.37
CA SER A 95 -12.34 -6.71 1.72
C SER A 95 -12.83 -8.08 1.21
N LEU A 96 -14.15 -8.28 1.08
CA LEU A 96 -14.74 -9.44 0.43
C LEU A 96 -14.72 -9.38 -1.11
N GLY A 97 -14.18 -8.33 -1.73
CA GLY A 97 -14.22 -8.11 -3.17
C GLY A 97 -15.61 -7.74 -3.72
N LYS A 98 -16.58 -7.46 -2.85
CA LYS A 98 -17.95 -7.06 -3.23
C LYS A 98 -18.01 -5.54 -3.48
N TYR A 99 -17.19 -5.07 -4.40
CA TYR A 99 -16.93 -3.64 -4.65
C TYR A 99 -18.18 -2.82 -4.95
N GLN A 100 -19.12 -3.37 -5.72
CA GLN A 100 -20.36 -2.63 -6.04
C GLN A 100 -21.19 -2.33 -4.77
N ARG A 101 -21.26 -3.30 -3.85
CA ARG A 101 -21.96 -3.10 -2.57
C ARG A 101 -21.23 -2.11 -1.68
N ALA A 102 -19.91 -2.15 -1.64
CA ALA A 102 -19.11 -1.17 -0.93
C ALA A 102 -19.37 0.26 -1.44
N ILE A 103 -19.38 0.46 -2.76
CA ILE A 103 -19.66 1.76 -3.38
C ILE A 103 -21.05 2.30 -2.97
N GLU A 104 -22.08 1.46 -2.96
CA GLU A 104 -23.43 1.87 -2.53
C GLU A 104 -23.44 2.36 -1.08
N LEU A 105 -22.73 1.67 -0.19
CA LEU A 105 -22.61 2.03 1.22
C LEU A 105 -21.79 3.31 1.42
N TYR A 106 -20.70 3.45 0.69
CA TYR A 106 -19.89 4.67 0.72
C TYR A 106 -20.65 5.90 0.20
N HIS A 107 -21.49 5.76 -0.82
CA HIS A 107 -22.35 6.86 -1.24
C HIS A 107 -23.38 7.27 -0.20
N GLN A 108 -23.94 6.31 0.57
CA GLN A 108 -24.79 6.64 1.70
C GLN A 108 -24.00 7.38 2.79
N TRP A 109 -22.81 6.87 3.15
CA TRP A 109 -21.89 7.51 4.08
C TRP A 109 -21.55 8.93 3.66
N LEU A 110 -21.15 9.12 2.38
CA LEU A 110 -20.81 10.43 1.82
C LEU A 110 -21.99 11.43 1.93
N SER A 111 -23.21 10.95 1.67
CA SER A 111 -24.40 11.78 1.80
C SER A 111 -24.62 12.26 3.24
N ILE A 112 -24.33 11.42 4.21
CA ILE A 112 -24.50 11.76 5.64
C ILE A 112 -23.41 12.72 6.07
N THR A 113 -22.13 12.43 5.81
CA THR A 113 -21.01 13.30 6.23
C THR A 113 -21.15 14.71 5.68
N ARG A 114 -21.58 14.85 4.42
CA ARG A 114 -21.90 16.16 3.82
C ARG A 114 -23.03 16.89 4.55
N LYS A 115 -24.08 16.18 4.96
CA LYS A 115 -25.22 16.80 5.68
C LYS A 115 -24.87 17.26 7.07
N ILE A 116 -24.03 16.49 7.78
CA ILE A 116 -23.62 16.85 9.16
C ILE A 116 -22.39 17.77 9.19
N GLY A 117 -21.75 18.05 8.05
CA GLY A 117 -20.56 18.89 7.94
C GLY A 117 -19.28 18.22 8.45
N ASP A 118 -19.24 16.89 8.50
CA ASP A 118 -18.04 16.12 8.85
C ASP A 118 -17.05 16.08 7.68
N CYS A 119 -16.22 17.10 7.56
CA CYS A 119 -15.22 17.20 6.49
C CYS A 119 -14.17 16.07 6.56
N THR A 120 -13.81 15.60 7.76
CA THR A 120 -12.86 14.50 7.91
C THR A 120 -13.45 13.18 7.42
N GLY A 121 -14.67 12.85 7.87
CA GLY A 121 -15.38 11.66 7.38
C GLY A 121 -15.68 11.74 5.89
N GLU A 122 -15.99 12.92 5.34
CA GLU A 122 -16.17 13.11 3.90
C GLU A 122 -14.88 12.78 3.13
N GLY A 123 -13.72 13.28 3.60
CA GLY A 123 -12.42 13.01 3.00
C GLY A 123 -12.08 11.51 2.98
N ILE A 124 -12.22 10.83 4.12
CA ILE A 124 -11.97 9.39 4.25
C ILE A 124 -12.89 8.59 3.33
N CYS A 125 -14.18 8.96 3.26
CA CYS A 125 -15.14 8.31 2.38
C CYS A 125 -14.77 8.44 0.90
N LEU A 126 -14.35 9.63 0.47
CA LEU A 126 -13.88 9.88 -0.90
C LEU A 126 -12.62 9.06 -1.22
N GLY A 127 -11.69 8.94 -0.27
CA GLY A 127 -10.54 8.06 -0.39
C GLY A 127 -10.94 6.59 -0.57
N SER A 128 -11.89 6.11 0.25
CA SER A 128 -12.41 4.73 0.14
C SER A 128 -13.12 4.46 -1.19
N LEU A 129 -13.90 5.43 -1.70
CA LEU A 129 -14.48 5.36 -3.05
C LEU A 129 -13.39 5.29 -4.11
N GLY A 130 -12.39 6.18 -4.05
CA GLY A 130 -11.26 6.18 -4.98
C GLY A 130 -10.56 4.82 -5.01
N ASN A 131 -10.19 4.28 -3.85
CA ASN A 131 -9.55 2.96 -3.73
C ASN A 131 -10.44 1.84 -4.32
N THR A 132 -11.76 1.89 -4.08
CA THR A 132 -12.67 0.87 -4.59
C THR A 132 -12.81 0.93 -6.11
N TYR A 133 -12.84 2.13 -6.69
CA TYR A 133 -12.84 2.30 -8.14
C TYR A 133 -11.51 1.87 -8.77
N GLU A 134 -10.39 2.11 -8.09
CA GLU A 134 -9.07 1.63 -8.49
C GLU A 134 -9.01 0.09 -8.51
N CYS A 135 -9.53 -0.59 -7.48
CA CYS A 135 -9.67 -2.05 -7.45
C CYS A 135 -10.53 -2.60 -8.60
N LEU A 136 -11.48 -1.82 -9.12
CA LEU A 136 -12.28 -2.16 -10.30
C LEU A 136 -11.58 -1.83 -11.63
N GLY A 137 -10.35 -1.28 -11.61
CA GLY A 137 -9.65 -0.80 -12.79
C GLY A 137 -10.26 0.47 -13.42
N LYS A 138 -11.12 1.17 -12.69
CA LYS A 138 -11.80 2.39 -13.15
C LYS A 138 -11.03 3.63 -12.68
N TYR A 139 -9.82 3.76 -13.20
CA TYR A 139 -8.83 4.72 -12.73
C TYR A 139 -9.26 6.18 -12.87
N GLU A 140 -9.96 6.56 -13.95
CA GLU A 140 -10.45 7.91 -14.15
C GLU A 140 -11.45 8.31 -13.06
N GLN A 141 -12.34 7.39 -12.67
CA GLN A 141 -13.30 7.62 -11.58
C GLN A 141 -12.57 7.70 -10.22
N ALA A 142 -11.56 6.87 -10.01
CA ALA A 142 -10.73 6.95 -8.81
C ALA A 142 -10.07 8.33 -8.68
N ILE A 143 -9.51 8.86 -9.76
CA ILE A 143 -8.88 10.20 -9.80
C ILE A 143 -9.88 11.29 -9.42
N GLU A 144 -11.13 11.22 -9.94
CA GLU A 144 -12.17 12.21 -9.60
C GLU A 144 -12.46 12.24 -8.08
N PHE A 145 -12.53 11.08 -7.44
CA PHE A 145 -12.73 10.99 -5.99
C PHE A 145 -11.50 11.46 -5.19
N TYR A 146 -10.31 11.09 -5.60
CA TYR A 146 -9.08 11.55 -4.95
C TYR A 146 -8.87 13.05 -5.10
N GLN A 147 -9.24 13.66 -6.23
CA GLN A 147 -9.17 15.12 -6.40
C GLN A 147 -10.14 15.86 -5.47
N GLN A 148 -11.35 15.33 -5.26
CA GLN A 148 -12.28 15.86 -4.26
C GLN A 148 -11.69 15.73 -2.86
N TRP A 149 -11.11 14.57 -2.52
CA TRP A 149 -10.43 14.36 -1.24
C TRP A 149 -9.28 15.34 -1.03
N LEU A 150 -8.43 15.52 -2.04
CA LEU A 150 -7.32 16.48 -1.97
C LEU A 150 -7.79 17.92 -1.71
N SER A 151 -8.92 18.30 -2.29
CA SER A 151 -9.51 19.62 -2.04
C SER A 151 -9.96 19.78 -0.58
N ILE A 152 -10.50 18.72 0.02
CA ILE A 152 -10.94 18.73 1.43
C ILE A 152 -9.75 18.77 2.35
N THR A 153 -8.74 17.91 2.19
CA THR A 153 -7.55 17.85 3.05
C THR A 153 -6.83 19.19 3.08
N LYS A 154 -6.68 19.83 1.93
CA LYS A 154 -6.11 21.20 1.83
C LYS A 154 -6.96 22.22 2.59
N LYS A 155 -8.27 22.15 2.49
CA LYS A 155 -9.19 23.10 3.16
C LYS A 155 -9.13 22.99 4.69
N ILE A 156 -9.02 21.75 5.23
CA ILE A 156 -9.00 21.53 6.68
C ILE A 156 -7.60 21.49 7.27
N GLY A 157 -6.54 21.56 6.45
CA GLY A 157 -5.15 21.47 6.90
C GLY A 157 -4.73 20.07 7.35
N ASP A 158 -5.36 19.02 6.81
CA ASP A 158 -4.98 17.62 7.07
C ASP A 158 -3.79 17.22 6.20
N TRP A 159 -2.57 17.55 6.66
CA TRP A 159 -1.32 17.26 5.94
C TRP A 159 -1.10 15.76 5.72
N THR A 160 -1.54 14.92 6.68
CA THR A 160 -1.40 13.46 6.57
C THR A 160 -2.33 12.90 5.49
N GLY A 161 -3.59 13.29 5.52
CA GLY A 161 -4.55 12.92 4.49
C GLY A 161 -4.15 13.45 3.10
N GLU A 162 -3.56 14.66 3.04
CA GLU A 162 -3.03 15.22 1.80
C GLU A 162 -1.88 14.37 1.24
N CYS A 163 -0.93 13.92 2.08
CA CYS A 163 0.14 13.01 1.67
C CYS A 163 -0.39 11.70 1.08
N ILE A 164 -1.35 11.07 1.77
CA ILE A 164 -1.96 9.81 1.30
C ILE A 164 -2.67 10.02 -0.04
N CYS A 165 -3.43 11.09 -0.15
CA CYS A 165 -4.16 11.42 -1.38
C CYS A 165 -3.23 11.69 -2.57
N LEU A 166 -2.13 12.44 -2.36
CA LEU A 166 -1.12 12.71 -3.38
C LEU A 166 -0.43 11.41 -3.84
N GLY A 167 -0.14 10.50 -2.90
CA GLY A 167 0.40 9.17 -3.20
C GLY A 167 -0.58 8.34 -4.03
N SER A 168 -1.86 8.29 -3.65
CA SER A 168 -2.90 7.58 -4.40
C SER A 168 -3.06 8.13 -5.81
N LEU A 169 -3.11 9.45 -5.99
CA LEU A 169 -3.14 10.08 -7.31
C LEU A 169 -1.92 9.71 -8.15
N GLY A 170 -0.72 9.77 -7.57
CA GLY A 170 0.52 9.37 -8.24
C GLY A 170 0.45 7.93 -8.74
N ASN A 171 0.06 6.99 -7.87
CA ASN A 171 -0.06 5.57 -8.19
C ASN A 171 -1.12 5.32 -9.29
N THR A 172 -2.27 5.99 -9.20
CA THR A 172 -3.36 5.83 -10.18
C THR A 172 -2.97 6.37 -11.55
N TYR A 173 -2.27 7.52 -11.62
CA TYR A 173 -1.75 8.04 -12.89
C TYR A 173 -0.64 7.13 -13.46
N GLU A 174 0.21 6.55 -12.61
CA GLU A 174 1.23 5.57 -13.03
C GLU A 174 0.57 4.32 -13.60
N SER A 175 -0.49 3.80 -12.98
CA SER A 175 -1.28 2.66 -13.46
C SER A 175 -1.95 2.91 -14.82
N LEU A 176 -2.30 4.15 -15.11
CA LEU A 176 -2.78 4.60 -16.43
C LEU A 176 -1.65 4.77 -17.47
N GLY A 177 -0.39 4.65 -17.07
CA GLY A 177 0.77 4.96 -17.92
C GLY A 177 1.02 6.46 -18.12
N HIS A 178 0.35 7.31 -17.37
CA HIS A 178 0.51 8.76 -17.39
C HIS A 178 1.63 9.19 -16.41
N TYR A 179 2.87 8.84 -16.75
CA TYR A 179 4.02 8.99 -15.85
C TYR A 179 4.37 10.42 -15.50
N GLN A 180 4.15 11.39 -16.42
CA GLN A 180 4.46 12.80 -16.13
C GLN A 180 3.54 13.39 -15.06
N PRO A 181 2.20 13.24 -15.10
CA PRO A 181 1.31 13.58 -13.99
C PRO A 181 1.66 12.85 -12.68
N ALA A 182 2.00 11.54 -12.75
CA ALA A 182 2.41 10.78 -11.58
C ALA A 182 3.63 11.41 -10.88
N ILE A 183 4.65 11.81 -11.65
CA ILE A 183 5.84 12.50 -11.14
C ILE A 183 5.46 13.81 -10.42
N GLU A 184 4.55 14.59 -10.97
CA GLU A 184 4.10 15.85 -10.38
C GLU A 184 3.44 15.63 -9.01
N PHE A 185 2.60 14.59 -8.88
CA PHE A 185 1.97 14.23 -7.61
C PHE A 185 2.98 13.68 -6.59
N TYR A 186 3.89 12.82 -7.00
CA TYR A 186 4.94 12.30 -6.12
C TYR A 186 5.90 13.41 -5.66
N GLN A 187 6.20 14.40 -6.49
CA GLN A 187 7.01 15.56 -6.08
C GLN A 187 6.29 16.41 -5.03
N GLN A 188 4.98 16.65 -5.20
CA GLN A 188 4.19 17.36 -4.21
C GLN A 188 4.16 16.57 -2.89
N TRP A 189 3.94 15.24 -2.95
CA TRP A 189 4.01 14.37 -1.78
C TRP A 189 5.36 14.46 -1.08
N LEU A 190 6.46 14.34 -1.82
CA LEU A 190 7.80 14.42 -1.26
C LEU A 190 8.05 15.77 -0.56
N GLY A 191 7.59 16.87 -1.18
CA GLY A 191 7.69 18.20 -0.60
C GLY A 191 6.93 18.32 0.72
N LEU A 192 5.69 17.84 0.75
CA LEU A 192 4.84 17.86 1.93
C LEU A 192 5.38 16.92 3.03
N ALA A 193 5.79 15.71 2.68
CA ALA A 193 6.38 14.75 3.62
C ALA A 193 7.67 15.27 4.26
N ARG A 194 8.47 16.07 3.52
CA ARG A 194 9.61 16.79 4.10
C ARG A 194 9.17 17.87 5.07
N PHE A 195 8.17 18.64 4.71
CA PHE A 195 7.63 19.73 5.54
C PHE A 195 7.13 19.22 6.88
N ILE A 196 6.38 18.10 6.89
CA ILE A 196 5.86 17.48 8.14
C ILE A 196 6.84 16.50 8.79
N SER A 197 8.05 16.37 8.27
CA SER A 197 9.07 15.43 8.75
C SER A 197 8.67 13.96 8.72
N ASP A 198 7.75 13.58 7.84
CA ASP A 198 7.35 12.18 7.59
C ASP A 198 8.42 11.45 6.77
N ARG A 199 9.35 10.81 7.46
CA ARG A 199 10.45 10.06 6.83
C ARG A 199 9.95 8.86 6.00
N ASN A 200 8.88 8.20 6.46
CA ASN A 200 8.31 7.08 5.71
C ASN A 200 7.66 7.55 4.40
N GLY A 201 6.83 8.59 4.48
CA GLY A 201 6.24 9.23 3.30
C GLY A 201 7.30 9.73 2.29
N GLN A 202 8.42 10.28 2.78
CA GLN A 202 9.55 10.66 1.91
C GLN A 202 10.11 9.45 1.14
N ALA A 203 10.34 8.32 1.83
CA ALA A 203 10.86 7.12 1.19
C ALA A 203 9.88 6.55 0.14
N MET A 204 8.59 6.56 0.44
CA MET A 204 7.54 6.10 -0.48
C MET A 204 7.45 7.00 -1.72
N ALA A 205 7.40 8.32 -1.53
CA ALA A 205 7.36 9.27 -2.64
C ALA A 205 8.61 9.17 -3.55
N LEU A 206 9.80 8.99 -2.96
CA LEU A 206 11.04 8.75 -3.70
C LEU A 206 11.00 7.44 -4.49
N SER A 207 10.41 6.39 -3.92
CA SER A 207 10.22 5.12 -4.62
C SER A 207 9.28 5.27 -5.82
N GLY A 208 8.15 5.97 -5.66
CA GLY A 208 7.22 6.28 -6.76
C GLY A 208 7.89 7.11 -7.86
N LEU A 209 8.67 8.15 -7.50
CA LEU A 209 9.47 8.91 -8.47
C LEU A 209 10.43 8.00 -9.23
N GLY A 210 11.17 7.13 -8.54
CA GLY A 210 12.07 6.17 -9.16
C GLY A 210 11.35 5.26 -10.17
N SER A 211 10.19 4.72 -9.81
CA SER A 211 9.38 3.88 -10.68
C SER A 211 8.87 4.63 -11.91
N ALA A 212 8.33 5.83 -11.75
CA ALA A 212 7.83 6.65 -12.85
C ALA A 212 8.94 7.07 -13.82
N TYR A 213 10.13 7.47 -13.30
CA TYR A 213 11.29 7.78 -14.14
C TYR A 213 11.84 6.54 -14.86
N LYS A 214 11.83 5.37 -14.20
CA LYS A 214 12.18 4.08 -14.84
C LYS A 214 11.25 3.78 -16.01
N ALA A 215 9.94 3.97 -15.84
CA ALA A 215 8.94 3.75 -16.88
C ALA A 215 9.10 4.70 -18.08
N LEU A 216 9.59 5.92 -17.85
CA LEU A 216 9.96 6.88 -18.91
C LEU A 216 11.32 6.59 -19.56
N GLY A 217 12.04 5.54 -19.14
CA GLY A 217 13.37 5.23 -19.63
C GLY A 217 14.48 6.16 -19.10
N GLN A 218 14.16 7.02 -18.13
CA GLN A 218 15.12 7.94 -17.49
C GLN A 218 15.83 7.23 -16.34
N TYR A 219 16.59 6.20 -16.67
CA TYR A 219 17.15 5.26 -15.71
C TYR A 219 18.13 5.88 -14.72
N GLN A 220 18.89 6.91 -15.12
CA GLN A 220 19.81 7.59 -14.19
C GLN A 220 19.06 8.31 -13.07
N MET A 221 17.97 9.00 -13.40
CA MET A 221 17.11 9.64 -12.41
C MET A 221 16.44 8.61 -11.50
N ALA A 222 15.95 7.50 -12.09
CA ALA A 222 15.37 6.41 -11.33
C ALA A 222 16.35 5.83 -10.31
N PHE A 223 17.60 5.63 -10.71
CA PHE A 223 18.67 5.15 -9.83
C PHE A 223 18.88 6.09 -8.62
N GLU A 224 18.99 7.39 -8.85
CA GLU A 224 19.17 8.37 -7.78
C GLU A 224 18.00 8.36 -6.79
N PHE A 225 16.77 8.35 -7.28
CA PHE A 225 15.58 8.32 -6.42
C PHE A 225 15.49 7.03 -5.59
N HIS A 226 15.73 5.86 -6.20
CA HIS A 226 15.74 4.60 -5.46
C HIS A 226 16.87 4.51 -4.45
N GLN A 227 18.07 5.06 -4.73
CA GLN A 227 19.16 5.16 -3.75
C GLN A 227 18.77 6.02 -2.55
N HIS A 228 18.11 7.16 -2.77
CA HIS A 228 17.64 7.99 -1.68
C HIS A 228 16.56 7.30 -0.84
N SER A 229 15.62 6.60 -1.49
CA SER A 229 14.62 5.78 -0.79
C SER A 229 15.29 4.70 0.07
N LEU A 230 16.24 3.96 -0.50
CA LEU A 230 16.99 2.91 0.21
C LEU A 230 17.67 3.45 1.47
N LYS A 231 18.34 4.61 1.36
CA LYS A 231 18.98 5.24 2.51
C LYS A 231 18.00 5.52 3.63
N ILE A 232 16.84 6.09 3.31
CA ILE A 232 15.81 6.40 4.31
C ILE A 232 15.25 5.13 4.93
N ARG A 233 15.00 4.08 4.13
CA ARG A 233 14.48 2.80 4.62
C ARG A 233 15.44 2.14 5.62
N ARG A 234 16.75 2.20 5.36
CA ARG A 234 17.78 1.75 6.28
C ARG A 234 17.80 2.56 7.57
N ASP A 235 17.75 3.89 7.48
CA ASP A 235 17.70 4.79 8.65
C ASP A 235 16.48 4.50 9.55
N LEU A 236 15.39 3.94 8.98
CA LEU A 236 14.14 3.60 9.67
C LEU A 236 14.07 2.14 10.14
N ASP A 237 15.09 1.31 9.87
CA ASP A 237 15.07 -0.15 10.06
C ASP A 237 13.87 -0.84 9.35
N ASP A 238 13.34 -0.21 8.29
CA ASP A 238 12.27 -0.78 7.47
C ASP A 238 12.81 -1.85 6.53
N ARG A 239 12.90 -3.08 7.03
CA ARG A 239 13.48 -4.21 6.29
C ARG A 239 12.73 -4.54 5.01
N ASN A 240 11.40 -4.45 5.01
CA ASN A 240 10.62 -4.71 3.80
C ASN A 240 10.84 -3.62 2.73
N GLY A 241 10.76 -2.36 3.15
CA GLY A 241 11.05 -1.23 2.27
C GLY A 241 12.49 -1.24 1.77
N GLU A 242 13.47 -1.65 2.58
CA GLU A 242 14.86 -1.82 2.18
C GLU A 242 15.00 -2.87 1.06
N ALA A 243 14.37 -4.04 1.23
CA ALA A 243 14.40 -5.10 0.22
C ALA A 243 13.77 -4.66 -1.10
N ASN A 244 12.60 -4.00 -1.04
CA ASN A 244 11.93 -3.43 -2.22
C ASN A 244 12.82 -2.40 -2.94
N ALA A 245 13.51 -1.53 -2.19
CA ALA A 245 14.40 -0.52 -2.76
C ALA A 245 15.62 -1.17 -3.43
N TRP A 246 16.21 -2.21 -2.84
CA TRP A 246 17.28 -2.99 -3.45
C TRP A 246 16.83 -3.68 -4.74
N PHE A 247 15.65 -4.30 -4.74
CA PHE A 247 15.11 -4.95 -5.94
C PHE A 247 14.92 -3.96 -7.08
N ASN A 248 14.31 -2.79 -6.78
CA ASN A 248 14.11 -1.74 -7.77
C ASN A 248 15.43 -1.14 -8.29
N LEU A 249 16.44 -1.01 -7.43
CA LEU A 249 17.79 -0.61 -7.85
C LEU A 249 18.40 -1.65 -8.80
N GLY A 250 18.26 -2.95 -8.52
CA GLY A 250 18.72 -4.01 -9.40
C GLY A 250 18.12 -3.90 -10.80
N LEU A 251 16.80 -3.70 -10.89
CA LEU A 251 16.11 -3.51 -12.17
C LEU A 251 16.61 -2.29 -12.95
N VAL A 252 16.93 -1.20 -12.28
CA VAL A 252 17.44 0.01 -12.92
C VAL A 252 18.91 -0.16 -13.35
N LEU A 253 19.73 -0.77 -12.49
CA LEU A 253 21.15 -1.04 -12.76
C LEU A 253 21.34 -1.93 -13.99
N GLU A 254 20.46 -2.94 -14.15
CA GLU A 254 20.41 -3.76 -15.37
C GLU A 254 20.20 -2.90 -16.63
N LYS A 255 19.26 -1.95 -16.57
CA LYS A 255 18.94 -1.06 -17.72
C LYS A 255 20.06 -0.08 -18.08
N ILE A 256 20.96 0.24 -17.15
CA ILE A 256 22.13 1.10 -17.40
C ILE A 256 23.41 0.30 -17.59
N ASN A 257 23.30 -1.02 -17.84
CA ASN A 257 24.40 -1.95 -18.10
C ASN A 257 25.44 -2.03 -16.96
N ARG A 258 24.99 -1.88 -15.70
CA ARG A 258 25.78 -2.09 -14.46
C ARG A 258 25.45 -3.45 -13.86
N GLU A 259 25.66 -4.49 -14.64
CA GLU A 259 25.15 -5.85 -14.37
C GLU A 259 25.69 -6.47 -13.08
N SER A 260 26.98 -6.24 -12.75
CA SER A 260 27.57 -6.72 -11.48
C SER A 260 26.87 -6.10 -10.27
N GLU A 261 26.63 -4.80 -10.32
CA GLU A 261 25.95 -4.08 -9.24
C GLU A 261 24.46 -4.43 -9.17
N ALA A 262 23.84 -4.74 -10.30
CA ALA A 262 22.47 -5.25 -10.35
C ALA A 262 22.36 -6.60 -9.64
N LEU A 263 23.33 -7.50 -9.89
CA LEU A 263 23.40 -8.81 -9.23
C LEU A 263 23.54 -8.64 -7.70
N ASP A 264 24.44 -7.78 -7.25
CA ASP A 264 24.62 -7.47 -5.83
C ASP A 264 23.34 -6.92 -5.21
N ALA A 265 22.63 -6.03 -5.93
CA ALA A 265 21.37 -5.46 -5.45
C ALA A 265 20.26 -6.52 -5.30
N PHE A 266 20.10 -7.41 -6.29
CA PHE A 266 19.13 -8.51 -6.18
C PHE A 266 19.50 -9.51 -5.08
N CYS A 267 20.80 -9.79 -4.85
CA CYS A 267 21.26 -10.64 -3.76
C CYS A 267 20.90 -10.03 -2.39
N ASN A 268 21.14 -8.72 -2.20
CA ASN A 268 20.74 -8.02 -0.97
C ASN A 268 19.23 -8.09 -0.73
N ALA A 269 18.41 -7.85 -1.76
CA ALA A 269 16.95 -7.99 -1.64
C ALA A 269 16.55 -9.42 -1.26
N ARG A 270 17.12 -10.42 -1.93
CA ARG A 270 16.85 -11.84 -1.69
C ARG A 270 17.15 -12.25 -0.26
N GLU A 271 18.28 -11.84 0.31
CA GLU A 271 18.65 -12.16 1.69
C GLU A 271 17.64 -11.61 2.68
N ILE A 272 17.16 -10.39 2.46
CA ILE A 272 16.17 -9.78 3.34
C ILE A 272 14.82 -10.48 3.20
N TYR A 273 14.34 -10.73 1.99
CA TYR A 273 13.07 -11.44 1.77
C TYR A 273 13.09 -12.86 2.34
N HIS A 274 14.22 -13.57 2.18
CA HIS A 274 14.40 -14.89 2.79
C HIS A 274 14.31 -14.83 4.31
N ALA A 275 15.00 -13.87 4.95
CA ALA A 275 14.96 -13.69 6.39
C ALA A 275 13.57 -13.33 6.92
N MET A 276 12.71 -12.71 6.07
CA MET A 276 11.34 -12.34 6.40
C MET A 276 10.31 -13.43 6.05
N GLY A 277 10.70 -14.49 5.32
CA GLY A 277 9.78 -15.53 4.86
C GLY A 277 8.81 -15.06 3.77
N LEU A 278 9.21 -14.12 2.92
CA LEU A 278 8.41 -13.56 1.83
C LEU A 278 8.67 -14.33 0.53
N ASP A 279 8.08 -15.52 0.41
CA ASP A 279 8.38 -16.49 -0.65
C ASP A 279 8.14 -15.96 -2.07
N ALA A 280 7.08 -15.20 -2.31
CA ALA A 280 6.79 -14.64 -3.63
C ALA A 280 7.91 -13.67 -4.08
N SER A 281 8.25 -12.69 -3.25
CA SER A 281 9.32 -11.72 -3.55
C SER A 281 10.70 -12.38 -3.64
N LEU A 282 10.93 -13.46 -2.86
CA LEU A 282 12.12 -14.29 -2.94
C LEU A 282 12.23 -14.97 -4.31
N GLN A 283 11.12 -15.49 -4.85
CA GLN A 283 11.08 -16.10 -6.18
C GLN A 283 11.40 -15.07 -7.27
N ASP A 284 10.85 -13.86 -7.19
CA ASP A 284 11.15 -12.79 -8.14
C ASP A 284 12.64 -12.43 -8.16
N CYS A 285 13.26 -12.32 -6.97
CA CYS A 285 14.71 -12.10 -6.86
C CYS A 285 15.51 -13.24 -7.47
N ASN A 286 15.17 -14.51 -7.19
CA ASN A 286 15.87 -15.66 -7.72
C ASN A 286 15.79 -15.69 -9.25
N HIS A 287 14.62 -15.40 -9.81
CA HIS A 287 14.42 -15.33 -11.25
C HIS A 287 15.29 -14.23 -11.90
N ALA A 288 15.30 -13.02 -11.31
CA ALA A 288 16.13 -11.92 -11.78
C ALA A 288 17.64 -12.26 -11.74
N ILE A 289 18.11 -12.87 -10.64
CA ILE A 289 19.49 -13.31 -10.48
C ILE A 289 19.86 -14.36 -11.54
N GLU A 290 18.99 -15.35 -11.79
CA GLU A 290 19.23 -16.41 -12.75
C GLU A 290 19.35 -15.85 -14.17
N LEU A 291 18.40 -15.03 -14.60
CA LEU A 291 18.42 -14.40 -15.93
C LEU A 291 19.69 -13.55 -16.13
N LEU A 292 20.03 -12.73 -15.15
CA LEU A 292 21.21 -11.86 -15.24
C LEU A 292 22.51 -12.68 -15.26
N SER A 293 22.60 -13.75 -14.48
CA SER A 293 23.76 -14.65 -14.45
C SER A 293 23.95 -15.38 -15.78
N GLN A 294 22.86 -15.83 -16.41
CA GLN A 294 22.90 -16.45 -17.74
C GLN A 294 23.37 -15.46 -18.82
N ASN A 295 22.90 -14.22 -18.77
CA ASN A 295 23.33 -13.17 -19.69
C ASN A 295 24.82 -12.86 -19.54
N LEU A 296 25.32 -12.72 -18.32
CA LEU A 296 26.74 -12.50 -18.02
C LEU A 296 27.61 -13.66 -18.51
N ALA A 297 27.19 -14.90 -18.28
CA ALA A 297 27.92 -16.09 -18.75
C ALA A 297 27.97 -16.17 -20.29
N SER A 298 26.87 -15.85 -20.97
CA SER A 298 26.82 -15.82 -22.42
C SER A 298 27.71 -14.71 -23.02
N ALA A 299 27.67 -13.51 -22.44
CA ALA A 299 28.52 -12.39 -22.83
C ALA A 299 30.01 -12.71 -22.62
N ALA A 300 30.37 -13.32 -21.51
CA ALA A 300 31.73 -13.77 -21.25
C ALA A 300 32.21 -14.81 -22.29
N SER A 301 31.36 -15.77 -22.66
CA SER A 301 31.71 -16.80 -23.66
C SER A 301 31.93 -16.17 -25.04
N VAL A 302 31.10 -15.22 -25.46
CA VAL A 302 31.26 -14.47 -26.71
C VAL A 302 32.57 -13.67 -26.70
N PHE A 303 32.86 -12.95 -25.61
CA PHE A 303 34.10 -12.18 -25.48
C PHE A 303 35.37 -13.06 -25.60
N TRP A 304 35.40 -14.22 -24.94
CA TRP A 304 36.49 -15.16 -25.02
C TRP A 304 36.64 -15.75 -26.43
N PHE A 305 35.53 -16.03 -27.11
CA PHE A 305 35.52 -16.55 -28.50
C PHE A 305 36.05 -15.49 -29.47
N GLU A 306 35.64 -14.25 -29.40
CA GLU A 306 36.15 -13.16 -30.23
C GLU A 306 37.64 -12.90 -30.01
N ARG A 307 38.06 -12.92 -28.74
CA ARG A 307 39.49 -12.79 -28.40
C ARG A 307 40.33 -13.94 -28.94
N TRP A 308 39.82 -15.15 -28.87
CA TRP A 308 40.44 -16.32 -29.44
C TRP A 308 40.54 -16.22 -30.98
N LEU A 309 39.46 -15.82 -31.67
CA LEU A 309 39.47 -15.58 -33.13
C LEU A 309 40.47 -14.49 -33.54
N SER A 310 40.56 -13.43 -32.78
CA SER A 310 41.50 -12.34 -33.05
C SER A 310 42.97 -12.84 -32.92
N HIS A 311 43.22 -13.68 -31.94
CA HIS A 311 44.54 -14.28 -31.71
C HIS A 311 44.91 -15.27 -32.85
N LEU A 312 43.97 -16.09 -33.29
CA LEU A 312 44.14 -16.97 -34.46
C LEU A 312 44.44 -16.17 -35.75
N SER A 313 43.72 -15.07 -35.97
CA SER A 313 43.93 -14.24 -37.16
C SER A 313 45.31 -13.57 -37.16
N GLN A 314 45.87 -13.24 -36.00
CA GLN A 314 47.23 -12.74 -35.85
C GLN A 314 48.28 -13.82 -36.16
N LEU A 315 48.07 -15.06 -35.66
CA LEU A 315 48.96 -16.20 -35.94
C LEU A 315 49.02 -16.56 -37.42
N ILE A 316 47.88 -16.52 -38.12
CA ILE A 316 47.80 -16.78 -39.56
C ILE A 316 48.56 -15.69 -40.37
N LYS A 317 48.43 -14.41 -39.98
CA LYS A 317 49.14 -13.30 -40.63
C LYS A 317 50.65 -13.33 -40.40
N THR A 318 51.11 -13.85 -39.28
CA THR A 318 52.53 -13.97 -38.97
C THR A 318 53.16 -15.24 -39.61
N GLY A 319 52.38 -16.33 -39.75
CA GLY A 319 52.84 -17.58 -40.41
C GLY A 319 52.91 -17.54 -41.94
N SER A 320 52.27 -16.54 -42.58
CA SER A 320 52.31 -16.34 -44.04
C SER A 320 53.47 -15.46 -44.56
N LYS A 321 54.41 -15.10 -43.67
CA LYS A 321 55.59 -14.29 -43.98
C LYS A 321 56.93 -15.07 -43.92
N GLN A 322 56.86 -16.38 -43.83
CA GLN A 322 57.99 -17.26 -44.07
C GLN A 322 57.76 -18.04 -45.37
#